data_0d8fb4674107b63b86966e254df9a43a
#
_entry.id   0d8fb4674107b63b86966e254df9a43a
#
_cell.length_a   1.000
_cell.length_b   1.000
_cell.length_c   1.000
_cell.angle_alpha   90.00
_cell.angle_beta   90.00
_cell.angle_gamma   90.00
#
_symmetry.space_group_name_H-M   'P 1'
#
loop_
_entity.id
_entity.type
_entity.pdbx_description
1 polymer ?
#
loop_
_entity_poly.entity_id
_entity_poly.type
_entity_poly.pdbx_seq_one_letter_code
_entity_poly.pdbx_strand_id
1 'polypeptide(L)'
;MLSFTVHCSLFTVYCSLFTIVMKRSRTNSWAKELDDLIRAFSGAFLFGTPLLWTMEMWWIGTFVELWKLLIFLVLAFAVNVHLTYFAGFKEQRTFHASLTQAVEAVAVGVVTSVIVLLVLNRISLGDPLDTVLGKVAIQAIPLSIGASAANALLAMRNNGGEGDDEEPEPDSPWRAVLNDLGATIAGGIFIGFSIAPTAEIPTLAAELGYWHEIALVGLSLLVTYAIVFESDFSPQRREKGTRGLFQRPITETVMAYFVSLFVALVALYLFDQFEISDPIFAVVSQVLVLGLPTAVGGAAGRIVI
;
A
#
# COMPACT_ATOMS: atom_id res chain seq x y z
N MET A 1 -51.28 31.02 25.99
CA MET A 1 -49.90 31.45 25.76
C MET A 1 -48.85 30.35 26.07
N LEU A 2 -49.18 29.28 26.77
CA LEU A 2 -48.27 28.17 27.08
C LEU A 2 -48.02 27.15 25.95
N SER A 3 -48.90 27.09 24.97
CA SER A 3 -48.79 26.09 23.88
C SER A 3 -47.73 26.43 22.80
N PHE A 4 -47.40 27.70 22.65
CA PHE A 4 -46.48 28.18 21.61
C PHE A 4 -44.99 28.03 22.02
N THR A 5 -44.70 28.11 23.31
CA THR A 5 -43.32 27.94 23.84
C THR A 5 -42.86 26.51 23.85
N VAL A 6 -43.75 25.53 24.02
CA VAL A 6 -43.39 24.09 23.99
C VAL A 6 -43.10 23.63 22.55
N HIS A 7 -43.80 24.14 21.54
CA HIS A 7 -43.50 23.80 20.14
C HIS A 7 -42.19 24.38 19.64
N CYS A 8 -41.78 25.57 20.12
CA CYS A 8 -40.53 26.19 19.71
C CYS A 8 -39.28 25.46 20.35
N SER A 9 -39.40 24.98 21.60
CA SER A 9 -38.34 24.22 22.26
C SER A 9 -38.15 22.81 21.66
N LEU A 10 -39.24 22.13 21.29
CA LEU A 10 -39.18 20.84 20.60
C LEU A 10 -38.54 20.96 19.22
N PHE A 11 -38.84 22.02 18.47
CA PHE A 11 -38.23 22.24 17.13
C PHE A 11 -36.73 22.54 17.25
N THR A 12 -36.29 23.27 18.29
CA THR A 12 -34.86 23.56 18.52
C THR A 12 -34.09 22.29 18.93
N VAL A 13 -34.69 21.42 19.74
CA VAL A 13 -34.10 20.12 20.12
C VAL A 13 -34.04 19.18 18.92
N TYR A 14 -35.09 19.15 18.07
CA TYR A 14 -35.08 18.36 16.85
C TYR A 14 -34.03 18.86 15.86
N CYS A 15 -33.86 20.17 15.69
CA CYS A 15 -32.88 20.78 14.81
C CYS A 15 -31.43 20.53 15.30
N SER A 16 -31.20 20.59 16.62
CA SER A 16 -29.90 20.29 17.22
C SER A 16 -29.56 18.79 17.15
N LEU A 17 -30.53 17.90 17.39
CA LEU A 17 -30.36 16.44 17.21
C LEU A 17 -30.09 16.08 15.75
N PHE A 18 -30.83 16.68 14.82
CA PHE A 18 -30.61 16.48 13.37
C PHE A 18 -29.23 16.96 12.93
N THR A 19 -28.77 18.10 13.47
CA THR A 19 -27.43 18.63 13.18
C THR A 19 -26.32 17.74 13.79
N ILE A 20 -26.53 17.19 14.99
CA ILE A 20 -25.59 16.26 15.64
C ILE A 20 -25.54 14.91 14.89
N VAL A 21 -26.72 14.38 14.47
CA VAL A 21 -26.81 13.13 13.71
C VAL A 21 -26.19 13.29 12.31
N MET A 22 -26.45 14.41 11.62
CA MET A 22 -25.83 14.72 10.32
C MET A 22 -24.31 14.90 10.45
N LYS A 23 -23.83 15.57 11.51
CA LYS A 23 -22.40 15.76 11.74
C LYS A 23 -21.71 14.45 12.09
N ARG A 24 -22.37 13.57 12.86
CA ARG A 24 -21.84 12.24 13.23
C ARG A 24 -21.83 11.28 12.03
N SER A 25 -22.85 11.34 11.16
CA SER A 25 -22.91 10.59 9.90
C SER A 25 -21.81 11.04 8.95
N ARG A 26 -21.54 12.34 8.85
CA ARG A 26 -20.52 12.89 7.94
C ARG A 26 -19.09 12.56 8.38
N THR A 27 -18.79 12.58 9.67
CA THR A 27 -17.47 12.20 10.21
C THR A 27 -17.19 10.71 10.05
N ASN A 28 -18.21 9.85 10.23
CA ASN A 28 -18.06 8.41 9.99
C ASN A 28 -17.90 8.07 8.50
N SER A 29 -18.52 8.84 7.59
CA SER A 29 -18.35 8.65 6.14
C SER A 29 -16.92 8.94 5.69
N TRP A 30 -16.35 10.09 6.11
CA TRP A 30 -14.99 10.45 5.75
C TRP A 30 -13.92 9.49 6.31
N ALA A 31 -14.11 9.00 7.52
CA ALA A 31 -13.20 8.00 8.10
C ALA A 31 -13.22 6.70 7.30
N LYS A 32 -14.41 6.25 6.90
CA LYS A 32 -14.54 5.04 6.08
C LYS A 32 -13.94 5.19 4.68
N GLU A 33 -14.15 6.33 4.04
CA GLU A 33 -13.55 6.63 2.74
C GLU A 33 -12.02 6.69 2.82
N LEU A 34 -11.48 7.24 3.93
CA LEU A 34 -10.05 7.27 4.18
C LEU A 34 -9.48 5.86 4.41
N ASP A 35 -10.16 5.02 5.19
CA ASP A 35 -9.77 3.63 5.40
C ASP A 35 -9.77 2.85 4.07
N ASP A 36 -10.78 3.04 3.23
CA ASP A 36 -10.87 2.41 1.90
C ASP A 36 -9.74 2.90 0.96
N LEU A 37 -9.39 4.19 1.02
CA LEU A 37 -8.28 4.76 0.25
C LEU A 37 -6.91 4.20 0.70
N ILE A 38 -6.68 4.14 2.03
CA ILE A 38 -5.43 3.57 2.59
C ILE A 38 -5.29 2.10 2.21
N ARG A 39 -6.39 1.36 2.22
CA ARG A 39 -6.44 -0.04 1.80
C ARG A 39 -6.08 -0.20 0.32
N ALA A 40 -6.69 0.61 -0.54
CA ALA A 40 -6.40 0.60 -1.98
C ALA A 40 -4.94 0.96 -2.26
N PHE A 41 -4.39 1.96 -1.56
CA PHE A 41 -2.98 2.35 -1.65
C PHE A 41 -2.04 1.23 -1.18
N SER A 42 -2.36 0.58 -0.05
CA SER A 42 -1.61 -0.56 0.47
C SER A 42 -1.60 -1.73 -0.53
N GLY A 43 -2.76 -2.02 -1.13
CA GLY A 43 -2.88 -3.05 -2.17
C GLY A 43 -2.11 -2.73 -3.43
N ALA A 44 -2.10 -1.46 -3.85
CA ALA A 44 -1.29 -1.00 -4.98
C ALA A 44 0.18 -1.34 -4.75
N PHE A 45 0.71 -1.09 -3.56
CA PHE A 45 2.09 -1.46 -3.24
C PHE A 45 2.29 -2.97 -3.12
N LEU A 46 1.43 -3.69 -2.41
CA LEU A 46 1.57 -5.14 -2.21
C LEU A 46 1.71 -5.91 -3.53
N PHE A 47 0.88 -5.58 -4.51
CA PHE A 47 0.84 -6.29 -5.79
C PHE A 47 1.63 -5.60 -6.90
N GLY A 48 1.80 -4.27 -6.83
CA GLY A 48 2.50 -3.50 -7.85
C GLY A 48 4.02 -3.42 -7.65
N THR A 49 4.53 -3.65 -6.43
CA THR A 49 5.94 -3.47 -6.10
C THR A 49 6.91 -4.21 -7.04
N PRO A 50 6.75 -5.48 -7.40
CA PRO A 50 7.69 -6.15 -8.29
C PRO A 50 7.83 -5.46 -9.65
N LEU A 51 6.73 -4.94 -10.19
CA LEU A 51 6.73 -4.25 -11.49
C LEU A 51 7.21 -2.80 -11.41
N LEU A 52 7.14 -2.17 -10.23
CA LEU A 52 7.68 -0.82 -10.02
C LEU A 52 9.21 -0.78 -10.17
N TRP A 53 9.90 -1.86 -9.84
CA TRP A 53 11.36 -1.98 -9.91
C TRP A 53 11.86 -2.60 -11.23
N THR A 54 10.99 -2.82 -12.20
CA THR A 54 11.35 -3.40 -13.50
C THR A 54 11.69 -2.31 -14.50
N MET A 55 12.93 -2.27 -15.00
CA MET A 55 13.43 -1.25 -15.92
C MET A 55 12.61 -1.23 -17.21
N GLU A 56 12.18 -2.38 -17.71
CA GLU A 56 11.36 -2.52 -18.91
C GLU A 56 10.06 -1.71 -18.79
N MET A 57 9.45 -1.67 -17.62
CA MET A 57 8.22 -0.88 -17.40
C MET A 57 8.47 0.62 -17.59
N TRP A 58 9.60 1.14 -17.12
CA TRP A 58 9.93 2.56 -17.30
C TRP A 58 10.26 2.87 -18.77
N TRP A 59 10.96 1.96 -19.44
CA TRP A 59 11.33 2.11 -20.84
C TRP A 59 10.14 2.00 -21.77
N ILE A 60 9.28 1.00 -21.58
CA ILE A 60 8.04 0.84 -22.36
C ILE A 60 7.22 2.13 -22.28
N GLY A 61 7.07 2.72 -21.08
CA GLY A 61 6.36 3.98 -20.90
C GLY A 61 6.91 5.15 -21.71
N THR A 62 8.20 5.11 -22.09
CA THR A 62 8.84 6.16 -22.90
C THR A 62 8.61 5.98 -24.41
N PHE A 63 8.52 4.74 -24.90
CA PHE A 63 8.52 4.42 -26.34
C PHE A 63 7.22 3.80 -26.84
N VAL A 64 6.29 3.44 -25.95
CA VAL A 64 5.05 2.81 -26.36
C VAL A 64 4.18 3.76 -27.18
N GLU A 65 3.67 3.26 -28.30
CA GLU A 65 2.74 4.00 -29.15
C GLU A 65 1.42 4.26 -28.40
N LEU A 66 0.89 5.46 -28.53
CA LEU A 66 -0.32 5.91 -27.80
C LEU A 66 -1.50 4.93 -27.91
N TRP A 67 -1.73 4.35 -29.07
CA TRP A 67 -2.85 3.41 -29.26
C TRP A 67 -2.64 2.10 -28.48
N LYS A 68 -1.40 1.60 -28.35
CA LYS A 68 -1.08 0.43 -27.52
C LYS A 68 -1.29 0.75 -26.05
N LEU A 69 -0.85 1.93 -25.62
CA LEU A 69 -1.08 2.41 -24.25
C LEU A 69 -2.56 2.47 -23.91
N LEU A 70 -3.39 2.99 -24.84
CA LEU A 70 -4.85 3.04 -24.65
C LEU A 70 -5.45 1.63 -24.54
N ILE A 71 -4.99 0.67 -25.33
CA ILE A 71 -5.43 -0.74 -25.20
C ILE A 71 -5.07 -1.29 -23.83
N PHE A 72 -3.83 -1.10 -23.36
CA PHE A 72 -3.42 -1.55 -22.03
C PHE A 72 -4.26 -0.92 -20.92
N LEU A 73 -4.54 0.38 -20.98
CA LEU A 73 -5.39 1.07 -20.00
C LEU A 73 -6.84 0.54 -20.02
N VAL A 74 -7.39 0.29 -21.20
CA VAL A 74 -8.74 -0.28 -21.32
C VAL A 74 -8.77 -1.71 -20.77
N LEU A 75 -7.77 -2.53 -21.05
CA LEU A 75 -7.67 -3.88 -20.48
C LEU A 75 -7.51 -3.83 -18.96
N ALA A 76 -6.64 -2.96 -18.44
CA ALA A 76 -6.48 -2.79 -16.99
C ALA A 76 -7.79 -2.34 -16.34
N PHE A 77 -8.50 -1.40 -16.95
CA PHE A 77 -9.81 -0.97 -16.46
C PHE A 77 -10.83 -2.11 -16.47
N ALA A 78 -10.88 -2.91 -17.53
CA ALA A 78 -11.75 -4.09 -17.61
C ALA A 78 -11.42 -5.13 -16.52
N VAL A 79 -10.12 -5.36 -16.24
CA VAL A 79 -9.67 -6.22 -15.14
C VAL A 79 -10.11 -5.65 -13.79
N ASN A 80 -9.96 -4.34 -13.57
CA ASN A 80 -10.39 -3.69 -12.33
C ASN A 80 -11.91 -3.81 -12.14
N VAL A 81 -12.72 -3.59 -13.18
CA VAL A 81 -14.18 -3.79 -13.15
C VAL A 81 -14.51 -5.25 -12.84
N HIS A 82 -13.81 -6.19 -13.48
CA HIS A 82 -14.01 -7.61 -13.23
C HIS A 82 -13.70 -7.98 -11.77
N LEU A 83 -12.55 -7.57 -11.24
CA LEU A 83 -12.16 -7.83 -9.85
C LEU A 83 -13.18 -7.24 -8.86
N THR A 84 -13.63 -6.02 -9.08
CA THR A 84 -14.62 -5.37 -8.20
C THR A 84 -16.02 -5.97 -8.32
N TYR A 85 -16.39 -6.49 -9.48
CA TYR A 85 -17.71 -7.09 -9.71
C TYR A 85 -17.79 -8.52 -9.16
N PHE A 86 -16.81 -9.39 -9.45
CA PHE A 86 -16.85 -10.81 -9.10
C PHE A 86 -16.35 -11.13 -7.69
N ALA A 87 -15.44 -10.34 -7.14
CA ALA A 87 -14.96 -10.55 -5.77
C ALA A 87 -15.93 -10.05 -4.69
N GLY A 88 -16.94 -9.27 -5.07
CA GLY A 88 -17.97 -8.80 -4.17
C GLY A 88 -19.15 -9.74 -4.10
N PHE A 89 -19.10 -10.79 -3.28
CA PHE A 89 -20.20 -11.70 -2.97
C PHE A 89 -21.40 -11.04 -2.23
N LYS A 90 -21.55 -9.75 -2.23
CA LYS A 90 -22.77 -9.10 -1.75
C LYS A 90 -23.80 -9.09 -2.87
N GLU A 91 -24.93 -9.73 -2.63
CA GLU A 91 -26.11 -9.90 -3.50
C GLU A 91 -26.69 -8.61 -4.14
N GLN A 92 -26.09 -7.46 -3.95
CA GLN A 92 -26.59 -6.15 -4.44
C GLN A 92 -25.52 -5.20 -4.96
N ARG A 93 -24.39 -5.68 -5.50
CA ARG A 93 -23.50 -4.74 -6.21
C ARG A 93 -24.05 -4.48 -7.60
N THR A 94 -24.56 -3.27 -7.79
CA THR A 94 -24.92 -2.78 -9.12
C THR A 94 -23.66 -2.59 -9.96
N PHE A 95 -23.73 -2.87 -11.25
CA PHE A 95 -22.63 -2.66 -12.21
C PHE A 95 -22.05 -1.23 -12.12
N HIS A 96 -22.91 -0.24 -11.86
CA HIS A 96 -22.47 1.15 -11.63
C HIS A 96 -21.52 1.31 -10.42
N ALA A 97 -21.76 0.61 -9.32
CA ALA A 97 -20.87 0.65 -8.15
C ALA A 97 -19.50 0.06 -8.46
N SER A 98 -19.45 -1.03 -9.26
CA SER A 98 -18.17 -1.63 -9.69
C SER A 98 -17.40 -0.71 -10.63
N LEU A 99 -18.08 0.01 -11.53
CA LEU A 99 -17.46 1.02 -12.38
C LEU A 99 -16.84 2.15 -11.55
N THR A 100 -17.55 2.68 -10.55
CA THR A 100 -17.03 3.73 -9.68
C THR A 100 -15.79 3.27 -8.94
N GLN A 101 -15.82 2.07 -8.35
CA GLN A 101 -14.66 1.50 -7.66
C GLN A 101 -13.48 1.24 -8.59
N ALA A 102 -13.72 0.81 -9.83
CA ALA A 102 -12.66 0.65 -10.81
C ALA A 102 -12.01 2.00 -11.19
N VAL A 103 -12.79 3.07 -11.30
CA VAL A 103 -12.26 4.42 -11.53
C VAL A 103 -11.43 4.88 -10.32
N GLU A 104 -11.90 4.65 -9.10
CA GLU A 104 -11.15 4.95 -7.88
C GLU A 104 -9.83 4.18 -7.83
N ALA A 105 -9.82 2.88 -8.14
CA ALA A 105 -8.61 2.08 -8.20
C ALA A 105 -7.61 2.60 -9.25
N VAL A 106 -8.09 3.00 -10.44
CA VAL A 106 -7.23 3.62 -11.46
C VAL A 106 -6.67 4.95 -10.96
N ALA A 107 -7.48 5.78 -10.31
CA ALA A 107 -7.02 7.05 -9.73
C ALA A 107 -5.94 6.82 -8.67
N VAL A 108 -6.13 5.84 -7.77
CA VAL A 108 -5.11 5.43 -6.78
C VAL A 108 -3.84 4.94 -7.47
N GLY A 109 -3.97 4.10 -8.51
CA GLY A 109 -2.85 3.62 -9.30
C GLY A 109 -2.04 4.75 -9.95
N VAL A 110 -2.72 5.73 -10.54
CA VAL A 110 -2.08 6.92 -11.14
C VAL A 110 -1.36 7.76 -10.09
N VAL A 111 -2.02 8.09 -8.97
CA VAL A 111 -1.42 8.90 -7.90
C VAL A 111 -0.21 8.18 -7.31
N THR A 112 -0.34 6.89 -7.01
CA THR A 112 0.76 6.07 -6.48
C THR A 112 1.93 6.00 -7.48
N SER A 113 1.64 5.81 -8.76
CA SER A 113 2.65 5.82 -9.84
C SER A 113 3.42 7.14 -9.87
N VAL A 114 2.74 8.28 -9.86
CA VAL A 114 3.39 9.60 -9.83
C VAL A 114 4.29 9.74 -8.62
N ILE A 115 3.80 9.40 -7.42
CA ILE A 115 4.58 9.50 -6.18
C ILE A 115 5.85 8.64 -6.27
N VAL A 116 5.71 7.37 -6.65
CA VAL A 116 6.84 6.44 -6.68
C VAL A 116 7.85 6.84 -7.76
N LEU A 117 7.41 7.19 -8.97
CA LEU A 117 8.30 7.61 -10.05
C LEU A 117 9.05 8.90 -9.71
N LEU A 118 8.43 9.84 -9.00
CA LEU A 118 9.11 11.04 -8.47
C LEU A 118 10.15 10.67 -7.41
N VAL A 119 9.79 9.81 -6.46
CA VAL A 119 10.70 9.36 -5.38
C VAL A 119 11.89 8.59 -5.95
N LEU A 120 11.66 7.72 -6.94
CA LEU A 120 12.71 6.96 -7.63
C LEU A 120 13.45 7.78 -8.70
N ASN A 121 13.19 9.07 -8.81
CA ASN A 121 13.80 9.97 -9.81
C ASN A 121 13.64 9.45 -11.26
N ARG A 122 12.54 8.76 -11.56
CA ARG A 122 12.22 8.25 -12.92
C ARG A 122 11.45 9.24 -13.76
N ILE A 123 10.84 10.23 -13.13
CA ILE A 123 10.24 11.43 -13.74
C ILE A 123 10.69 12.67 -13.00
N SER A 124 10.87 13.76 -13.73
CA SER A 124 11.22 15.07 -13.20
C SER A 124 10.33 16.17 -13.79
N LEU A 125 10.28 17.34 -13.14
CA LEU A 125 9.50 18.49 -13.63
C LEU A 125 10.02 19.04 -14.97
N GLY A 126 11.23 18.65 -15.39
CA GLY A 126 11.83 19.07 -16.65
C GLY A 126 11.61 18.08 -17.81
N ASP A 127 11.05 16.91 -17.54
CA ASP A 127 10.86 15.89 -18.57
C ASP A 127 9.72 16.26 -19.54
N PRO A 128 9.80 15.82 -20.81
CA PRO A 128 8.70 15.96 -21.76
C PRO A 128 7.41 15.33 -21.22
N LEU A 129 6.28 16.01 -21.39
CA LEU A 129 5.01 15.60 -20.83
C LEU A 129 4.53 14.23 -21.36
N ASP A 130 4.78 13.94 -22.61
CA ASP A 130 4.48 12.64 -23.24
C ASP A 130 5.23 11.48 -22.58
N THR A 131 6.52 11.67 -22.28
CA THR A 131 7.34 10.70 -21.55
C THR A 131 6.81 10.49 -20.11
N VAL A 132 6.49 11.59 -19.40
CA VAL A 132 5.94 11.50 -18.04
C VAL A 132 4.60 10.75 -18.05
N LEU A 133 3.69 11.11 -18.96
CA LEU A 133 2.38 10.48 -19.09
C LEU A 133 2.49 9.00 -19.44
N GLY A 134 3.40 8.65 -20.36
CA GLY A 134 3.62 7.26 -20.75
C GLY A 134 4.13 6.40 -19.60
N LYS A 135 5.14 6.87 -18.86
CA LYS A 135 5.67 6.17 -17.67
C LYS A 135 4.62 6.02 -16.58
N VAL A 136 3.89 7.10 -16.27
CA VAL A 136 2.83 7.08 -15.26
C VAL A 136 1.72 6.12 -15.66
N ALA A 137 1.26 6.15 -16.90
CA ALA A 137 0.17 5.31 -17.38
C ALA A 137 0.53 3.82 -17.34
N ILE A 138 1.73 3.45 -17.77
CA ILE A 138 2.20 2.04 -17.74
C ILE A 138 2.31 1.55 -16.29
N GLN A 139 2.85 2.35 -15.37
CA GLN A 139 2.98 1.97 -13.97
C GLN A 139 1.64 1.97 -13.22
N ALA A 140 0.69 2.82 -13.63
CA ALA A 140 -0.65 2.85 -13.04
C ALA A 140 -1.43 1.55 -13.28
N ILE A 141 -1.11 0.78 -14.34
CA ILE A 141 -1.78 -0.49 -14.67
C ILE A 141 -1.66 -1.50 -13.52
N PRO A 142 -0.44 -1.99 -13.16
CA PRO A 142 -0.30 -2.97 -12.09
C PRO A 142 -0.72 -2.42 -10.71
N LEU A 143 -0.48 -1.14 -10.46
CA LEU A 143 -0.86 -0.50 -9.20
C LEU A 143 -2.39 -0.42 -9.04
N SER A 144 -3.13 -0.11 -10.09
CA SER A 144 -4.59 -0.09 -10.05
C SER A 144 -5.19 -1.49 -9.87
N ILE A 145 -4.61 -2.49 -10.53
CA ILE A 145 -5.02 -3.90 -10.36
C ILE A 145 -4.75 -4.34 -8.91
N GLY A 146 -3.61 -3.95 -8.35
CA GLY A 146 -3.27 -4.21 -6.94
C GLY A 146 -4.27 -3.58 -5.97
N ALA A 147 -4.66 -2.33 -6.21
CA ALA A 147 -5.67 -1.64 -5.40
C ALA A 147 -7.03 -2.36 -5.44
N SER A 148 -7.48 -2.81 -6.63
CA SER A 148 -8.71 -3.58 -6.77
C SER A 148 -8.61 -4.97 -6.14
N ALA A 149 -7.47 -5.65 -6.28
CA ALA A 149 -7.23 -6.98 -5.72
C ALA A 149 -7.28 -6.96 -4.18
N ALA A 150 -6.73 -5.95 -3.54
CA ALA A 150 -6.79 -5.79 -2.09
C ALA A 150 -8.23 -5.69 -1.57
N ASN A 151 -9.05 -4.86 -2.23
CA ASN A 151 -10.46 -4.74 -1.90
C ASN A 151 -11.23 -6.06 -2.12
N ALA A 152 -10.88 -6.79 -3.19
CA ALA A 152 -11.45 -8.08 -3.51
C ALA A 152 -11.14 -9.14 -2.44
N LEU A 153 -9.87 -9.26 -2.04
CA LEU A 153 -9.43 -10.22 -1.02
C LEU A 153 -10.10 -9.97 0.34
N LEU A 154 -10.23 -8.70 0.74
CA LEU A 154 -10.91 -8.36 1.99
C LEU A 154 -12.41 -8.63 1.95
N ALA A 155 -13.06 -8.40 0.80
CA ALA A 155 -14.46 -8.76 0.63
C ALA A 155 -14.68 -10.27 0.74
N MET A 156 -13.76 -11.08 0.19
CA MET A 156 -13.81 -12.55 0.31
C MET A 156 -13.61 -13.00 1.76
N ARG A 157 -12.67 -12.41 2.49
CA ARG A 157 -12.42 -12.74 3.89
C ARG A 157 -13.60 -12.40 4.81
N ASN A 158 -14.22 -11.26 4.62
CA ASN A 158 -15.39 -10.86 5.40
C ASN A 158 -16.64 -11.70 5.11
N ASN A 159 -16.69 -12.41 3.98
CA ASN A 159 -17.82 -13.27 3.57
C ASN A 159 -17.56 -14.77 3.77
N GLY A 160 -16.30 -15.20 3.89
CA GLY A 160 -15.93 -16.56 4.30
C GLY A 160 -16.02 -16.62 5.81
N GLY A 161 -17.22 -17.02 6.31
CA GLY A 161 -17.57 -17.02 7.71
C GLY A 161 -16.48 -17.56 8.63
N GLU A 162 -16.46 -17.00 9.83
CA GLU A 162 -15.95 -17.53 11.09
C GLU A 162 -15.47 -18.99 11.00
N GLY A 163 -14.31 -19.20 10.39
CA GLY A 163 -13.46 -20.28 10.79
C GLY A 163 -12.77 -19.77 12.04
N ASP A 164 -13.25 -20.16 13.21
CA ASP A 164 -12.57 -20.05 14.49
C ASP A 164 -11.28 -20.90 14.47
N ASP A 165 -10.38 -20.63 13.56
CA ASP A 165 -8.99 -20.96 13.72
C ASP A 165 -8.37 -19.85 14.62
N GLU A 166 -8.78 -19.88 15.89
CA GLU A 166 -8.06 -19.21 16.96
C GLU A 166 -6.64 -19.79 16.96
N GLU A 167 -5.73 -19.11 16.24
CA GLU A 167 -4.31 -19.36 16.48
C GLU A 167 -4.06 -19.15 17.99
N PRO A 168 -3.44 -20.13 18.69
CA PRO A 168 -3.22 -20.04 20.12
C PRO A 168 -2.47 -18.73 20.40
N GLU A 169 -3.05 -17.88 21.23
CA GLU A 169 -2.39 -16.66 21.69
C GLU A 169 -0.98 -17.00 22.15
N PRO A 170 0.04 -16.28 21.68
CA PRO A 170 1.41 -16.56 22.12
C PRO A 170 1.47 -16.39 23.63
N ASP A 171 1.84 -17.47 24.34
CA ASP A 171 1.93 -17.56 25.82
C ASP A 171 2.83 -16.50 26.48
N SER A 172 3.54 -15.70 25.67
CA SER A 172 4.39 -14.62 26.15
C SER A 172 4.52 -13.49 25.12
N PRO A 173 4.66 -12.21 25.58
CA PRO A 173 4.88 -11.06 24.69
C PRO A 173 6.12 -11.24 23.79
N TRP A 174 7.12 -12.00 24.24
CA TRP A 174 8.35 -12.25 23.48
C TRP A 174 8.12 -13.17 22.28
N ARG A 175 7.25 -14.17 22.41
CA ARG A 175 6.88 -15.05 21.28
C ARG A 175 6.14 -14.28 20.18
N ALA A 176 5.27 -13.35 20.55
CA ALA A 176 4.60 -12.48 19.59
C ALA A 176 5.62 -11.64 18.79
N VAL A 177 6.62 -11.05 19.45
CA VAL A 177 7.69 -10.29 18.80
C VAL A 177 8.51 -11.20 17.86
N LEU A 178 8.85 -12.42 18.26
CA LEU A 178 9.59 -13.35 17.41
C LEU A 178 8.78 -13.80 16.19
N ASN A 179 7.49 -14.05 16.33
CA ASN A 179 6.61 -14.38 15.21
C ASN A 179 6.53 -13.21 14.21
N ASP A 180 6.32 -11.98 14.71
CA ASP A 180 6.31 -10.79 13.88
C ASP A 180 7.63 -10.56 13.14
N LEU A 181 8.74 -10.80 13.83
CA LEU A 181 10.08 -10.72 13.25
C LEU A 181 10.29 -11.78 12.16
N GLY A 182 9.93 -13.03 12.46
CA GLY A 182 10.00 -14.14 11.51
C GLY A 182 9.17 -13.92 10.28
N ALA A 183 7.93 -13.45 10.45
CA ALA A 183 7.01 -13.10 9.37
C ALA A 183 7.58 -11.95 8.50
N THR A 184 8.13 -10.91 9.14
CA THR A 184 8.78 -9.78 8.43
C THR A 184 9.99 -10.25 7.63
N ILE A 185 10.85 -11.11 8.20
CA ILE A 185 12.01 -11.67 7.50
C ILE A 185 11.55 -12.53 6.31
N ALA A 186 10.62 -13.45 6.53
CA ALA A 186 10.14 -14.36 5.48
C ALA A 186 9.52 -13.59 4.29
N GLY A 187 8.63 -12.64 4.55
CA GLY A 187 8.02 -11.81 3.52
C GLY A 187 9.03 -10.88 2.83
N GLY A 188 9.96 -10.31 3.59
CA GLY A 188 11.06 -9.50 3.06
C GLY A 188 11.99 -10.29 2.15
N ILE A 189 12.35 -11.52 2.52
CA ILE A 189 13.14 -12.43 1.69
C ILE A 189 12.39 -12.75 0.40
N PHE A 190 11.09 -13.08 0.48
CA PHE A 190 10.30 -13.46 -0.70
C PHE A 190 10.30 -12.37 -1.78
N ILE A 191 10.04 -11.13 -1.40
CA ILE A 191 10.03 -10.00 -2.36
C ILE A 191 11.46 -9.53 -2.66
N GLY A 192 12.30 -9.36 -1.63
CA GLY A 192 13.65 -8.84 -1.79
C GLY A 192 14.53 -9.71 -2.70
N PHE A 193 14.48 -11.04 -2.55
CA PHE A 193 15.28 -11.97 -3.36
C PHE A 193 14.81 -12.05 -4.81
N SER A 194 13.57 -11.68 -5.12
CA SER A 194 13.08 -11.60 -6.49
C SER A 194 13.64 -10.37 -7.24
N ILE A 195 14.00 -9.31 -6.52
CA ILE A 195 14.44 -8.03 -7.09
C ILE A 195 15.96 -7.84 -6.93
N ALA A 196 16.55 -8.32 -5.82
CA ALA A 196 17.96 -8.11 -5.49
C ALA A 196 18.96 -8.52 -6.61
N PRO A 197 18.79 -9.64 -7.37
CA PRO A 197 19.75 -10.03 -8.39
C PRO A 197 19.68 -9.19 -9.66
N THR A 198 18.80 -8.19 -9.74
CA THR A 198 18.56 -7.39 -10.94
C THR A 198 19.45 -6.16 -11.00
N ALA A 199 19.80 -5.69 -12.19
CA ALA A 199 20.64 -4.51 -12.40
C ALA A 199 19.92 -3.19 -12.10
N GLU A 200 18.62 -3.23 -11.84
CA GLU A 200 17.80 -2.06 -11.56
C GLU A 200 18.19 -1.39 -10.24
N ILE A 201 18.56 -2.18 -9.22
CA ILE A 201 18.91 -1.64 -7.91
C ILE A 201 20.14 -0.75 -7.95
N PRO A 202 21.31 -1.18 -8.46
CA PRO A 202 22.47 -0.31 -8.57
C PRO A 202 22.23 0.86 -9.54
N THR A 203 21.44 0.66 -10.61
CA THR A 203 21.10 1.73 -11.54
C THR A 203 20.26 2.82 -10.88
N LEU A 204 19.21 2.43 -10.15
CA LEU A 204 18.39 3.37 -9.37
C LEU A 204 19.24 4.10 -8.32
N ALA A 205 20.03 3.36 -7.55
CA ALA A 205 20.87 3.92 -6.50
C ALA A 205 21.86 4.97 -7.04
N ALA A 206 22.43 4.74 -8.23
CA ALA A 206 23.35 5.68 -8.87
C ALA A 206 22.68 6.98 -9.35
N GLU A 207 21.39 6.96 -9.64
CA GLU A 207 20.63 8.12 -10.14
C GLU A 207 19.90 8.88 -9.03
N LEU A 208 19.76 8.30 -7.83
CA LEU A 208 19.08 8.97 -6.71
C LEU A 208 19.98 10.02 -6.07
N GLY A 209 19.43 11.21 -5.89
CA GLY A 209 20.03 12.25 -5.06
C GLY A 209 19.55 12.15 -3.61
N TYR A 210 20.27 12.79 -2.72
CA TYR A 210 20.05 12.79 -1.27
C TYR A 210 18.57 13.00 -0.84
N TRP A 211 17.86 13.93 -1.49
CA TRP A 211 16.45 14.20 -1.18
C TRP A 211 15.52 13.07 -1.59
N HIS A 212 15.85 12.38 -2.67
CA HIS A 212 15.08 11.21 -3.12
C HIS A 212 15.26 10.02 -2.16
N GLU A 213 16.46 9.82 -1.63
CA GLU A 213 16.72 8.79 -0.61
C GLU A 213 15.94 9.05 0.68
N ILE A 214 15.90 10.31 1.16
CA ILE A 214 15.09 10.69 2.32
C ILE A 214 13.59 10.45 2.04
N ALA A 215 13.11 10.84 0.86
CA ALA A 215 11.73 10.61 0.46
C ALA A 215 11.40 9.11 0.37
N LEU A 216 12.35 8.30 -0.13
CA LEU A 216 12.21 6.85 -0.23
C LEU A 216 12.09 6.20 1.15
N VAL A 217 12.90 6.59 2.12
CA VAL A 217 12.80 6.15 3.52
C VAL A 217 11.44 6.54 4.10
N GLY A 218 11.02 7.78 3.91
CA GLY A 218 9.71 8.26 4.37
C GLY A 218 8.55 7.48 3.75
N LEU A 219 8.61 7.24 2.44
CA LEU A 219 7.62 6.44 1.73
C LEU A 219 7.59 5.00 2.22
N SER A 220 8.76 4.37 2.43
CA SER A 220 8.87 3.00 2.95
C SER A 220 8.20 2.85 4.32
N LEU A 221 8.46 3.77 5.24
CA LEU A 221 7.84 3.79 6.56
C LEU A 221 6.33 4.00 6.48
N LEU A 222 5.87 4.93 5.64
CA LEU A 222 4.45 5.22 5.44
C LEU A 222 3.71 4.01 4.88
N VAL A 223 4.26 3.37 3.82
CA VAL A 223 3.65 2.20 3.19
C VAL A 223 3.61 1.01 4.16
N THR A 224 4.72 0.75 4.87
CA THR A 224 4.77 -0.32 5.88
C THR A 224 3.73 -0.10 6.97
N TYR A 225 3.61 1.13 7.48
CA TYR A 225 2.59 1.49 8.47
C TYR A 225 1.18 1.29 7.92
N ALA A 226 0.90 1.78 6.72
CA ALA A 226 -0.40 1.66 6.07
C ALA A 226 -0.82 0.19 5.88
N ILE A 227 0.09 -0.65 5.39
CA ILE A 227 -0.17 -2.08 5.17
C ILE A 227 -0.47 -2.80 6.48
N VAL A 228 0.32 -2.58 7.53
CA VAL A 228 0.22 -3.36 8.77
C VAL A 228 -0.93 -2.88 9.66
N PHE A 229 -1.15 -1.56 9.77
CA PHE A 229 -2.01 -1.00 10.80
C PHE A 229 -3.31 -0.38 10.30
N GLU A 230 -3.33 0.17 9.08
CA GLU A 230 -4.47 0.96 8.61
C GLU A 230 -5.32 0.23 7.56
N SER A 231 -4.75 -0.76 6.87
CA SER A 231 -5.43 -1.41 5.73
C SER A 231 -6.49 -2.44 6.10
N ASP A 232 -6.73 -2.70 7.39
CA ASP A 232 -7.63 -3.75 7.91
C ASP A 232 -7.33 -5.18 7.40
N PHE A 233 -6.13 -5.42 6.86
CA PHE A 233 -5.72 -6.76 6.48
C PHE A 233 -5.53 -7.69 7.71
N SER A 234 -5.39 -7.14 8.92
CA SER A 234 -5.27 -7.89 10.18
C SER A 234 -6.18 -7.33 11.27
N PRO A 235 -7.48 -7.73 11.33
CA PRO A 235 -8.44 -7.23 12.32
C PRO A 235 -8.06 -7.58 13.77
N GLN A 236 -7.39 -8.70 14.00
CA GLN A 236 -6.98 -9.17 15.33
C GLN A 236 -6.02 -8.22 16.06
N ARG A 237 -5.31 -7.34 15.34
CA ARG A 237 -4.38 -6.37 15.95
C ARG A 237 -5.07 -5.11 16.51
N ARG A 238 -6.29 -4.79 16.08
CA ARG A 238 -7.05 -3.62 16.58
C ARG A 238 -7.58 -3.80 18.01
N GLU A 239 -7.83 -5.04 18.47
CA GLU A 239 -8.52 -5.31 19.73
C GLU A 239 -7.61 -5.53 20.95
N LYS A 240 -6.29 -5.69 20.80
CA LYS A 240 -5.40 -6.02 21.93
C LYS A 240 -5.04 -4.81 22.78
N GLY A 241 -5.74 -4.66 23.92
CA GLY A 241 -5.64 -3.55 24.88
C GLY A 241 -4.38 -3.48 25.75
N THR A 242 -3.44 -4.42 25.69
CA THR A 242 -2.21 -4.43 26.49
C THR A 242 -0.97 -4.45 25.61
N ARG A 243 -0.55 -3.26 25.17
CA ARG A 243 0.62 -3.10 24.31
C ARG A 243 1.87 -2.79 25.13
N GLY A 244 2.89 -3.64 25.04
CA GLY A 244 4.24 -3.35 25.55
C GLY A 244 4.91 -2.19 24.79
N LEU A 245 6.08 -1.76 25.28
CA LEU A 245 6.80 -0.60 24.70
C LEU A 245 7.15 -0.77 23.21
N PHE A 246 7.37 -2.02 22.76
CA PHE A 246 7.69 -2.40 21.38
C PHE A 246 6.45 -2.72 20.52
N GLN A 247 5.25 -2.68 21.08
CA GLN A 247 4.00 -2.96 20.39
C GLN A 247 3.19 -1.70 20.04
N ARG A 248 3.84 -0.53 20.07
CA ARG A 248 3.24 0.70 19.57
C ARG A 248 3.36 0.71 18.04
N PRO A 249 2.32 1.09 17.27
CA PRO A 249 2.33 1.03 15.82
C PRO A 249 3.57 1.67 15.18
N ILE A 250 3.98 2.84 15.64
CA ILE A 250 5.15 3.55 15.09
C ILE A 250 6.46 2.79 15.39
N THR A 251 6.64 2.33 16.63
CA THR A 251 7.87 1.62 17.02
C THR A 251 7.99 0.30 16.28
N GLU A 252 6.88 -0.38 16.10
CA GLU A 252 6.78 -1.65 15.38
C GLU A 252 7.06 -1.46 13.88
N THR A 253 6.53 -0.40 13.27
CA THR A 253 6.84 -0.06 11.87
C THR A 253 8.33 0.22 11.68
N VAL A 254 8.93 1.02 12.56
CA VAL A 254 10.36 1.34 12.50
C VAL A 254 11.21 0.08 12.66
N MET A 255 10.87 -0.80 13.60
CA MET A 255 11.57 -2.09 13.79
C MET A 255 11.43 -2.98 12.54
N ALA A 256 10.23 -3.11 11.99
CA ALA A 256 9.98 -3.88 10.77
C ALA A 256 10.79 -3.33 9.60
N TYR A 257 10.89 -2.02 9.47
CA TYR A 257 11.69 -1.38 8.43
C TYR A 257 13.19 -1.66 8.59
N PHE A 258 13.74 -1.55 9.80
CA PHE A 258 15.15 -1.92 10.04
C PHE A 258 15.44 -3.39 9.72
N VAL A 259 14.53 -4.30 10.07
CA VAL A 259 14.64 -5.71 9.71
C VAL A 259 14.63 -5.88 8.20
N SER A 260 13.76 -5.18 7.50
CA SER A 260 13.67 -5.21 6.03
C SER A 260 14.94 -4.65 5.38
N LEU A 261 15.54 -3.58 5.92
CA LEU A 261 16.83 -3.07 5.45
C LEU A 261 17.97 -4.09 5.68
N PHE A 262 17.94 -4.81 6.80
CA PHE A 262 18.90 -5.88 7.05
C PHE A 262 18.73 -7.02 6.03
N VAL A 263 17.49 -7.43 5.74
CA VAL A 263 17.21 -8.42 4.69
C VAL A 263 17.69 -7.94 3.33
N ALA A 264 17.46 -6.66 3.00
CA ALA A 264 17.93 -6.05 1.76
C ALA A 264 19.45 -6.07 1.66
N LEU A 265 20.17 -5.71 2.72
CA LEU A 265 21.63 -5.75 2.78
C LEU A 265 22.15 -7.17 2.54
N VAL A 266 21.59 -8.16 3.25
CA VAL A 266 21.99 -9.57 3.11
C VAL A 266 21.69 -10.06 1.68
N ALA A 267 20.52 -9.72 1.12
CA ALA A 267 20.16 -10.10 -0.24
C ALA A 267 21.17 -9.53 -1.26
N LEU A 268 21.45 -8.24 -1.21
CA LEU A 268 22.40 -7.58 -2.12
C LEU A 268 23.81 -8.20 -2.01
N TYR A 269 24.24 -8.51 -0.81
CA TYR A 269 25.54 -9.17 -0.59
C TYR A 269 25.56 -10.58 -1.18
N LEU A 270 24.51 -11.39 -0.94
CA LEU A 270 24.43 -12.77 -1.45
C LEU A 270 24.32 -12.86 -2.98
N PHE A 271 23.80 -11.83 -3.63
CA PHE A 271 23.66 -11.74 -5.08
C PHE A 271 24.80 -10.94 -5.73
N ASP A 272 25.93 -10.70 -5.01
CA ASP A 272 27.12 -10.01 -5.50
C ASP A 272 26.81 -8.62 -6.13
N GLN A 273 25.82 -7.90 -5.58
CA GLN A 273 25.45 -6.55 -6.06
C GLN A 273 26.41 -5.47 -5.56
N PHE A 274 27.20 -5.76 -4.53
CA PHE A 274 28.28 -4.91 -4.05
C PHE A 274 29.39 -5.74 -3.40
N GLU A 275 30.60 -5.18 -3.40
CA GLU A 275 31.75 -5.73 -2.68
C GLU A 275 32.00 -4.98 -1.36
N ILE A 276 32.70 -5.62 -0.39
CA ILE A 276 33.05 -4.98 0.89
C ILE A 276 33.99 -3.77 0.68
N SER A 277 34.66 -3.70 -0.47
CA SER A 277 35.52 -2.60 -0.89
C SER A 277 34.77 -1.41 -1.44
N ASP A 278 33.49 -1.55 -1.74
CA ASP A 278 32.70 -0.48 -2.35
C ASP A 278 32.47 0.70 -1.38
N PRO A 279 32.31 1.91 -1.89
CA PRO A 279 32.00 3.06 -1.06
C PRO A 279 30.73 2.83 -0.24
N ILE A 280 30.80 3.01 1.06
CA ILE A 280 29.67 2.76 1.98
C ILE A 280 28.40 3.52 1.58
N PHE A 281 28.57 4.71 0.98
CA PHE A 281 27.46 5.50 0.50
C PHE A 281 26.68 4.79 -0.64
N ALA A 282 27.39 4.18 -1.59
CA ALA A 282 26.80 3.43 -2.67
C ALA A 282 26.04 2.21 -2.15
N VAL A 283 26.63 1.49 -1.19
CA VAL A 283 25.97 0.34 -0.54
C VAL A 283 24.70 0.76 0.19
N VAL A 284 24.76 1.85 0.96
CA VAL A 284 23.60 2.38 1.69
C VAL A 284 22.50 2.79 0.72
N SER A 285 22.84 3.47 -0.37
CA SER A 285 21.85 3.86 -1.40
C SER A 285 21.15 2.64 -2.01
N GLN A 286 21.89 1.59 -2.38
CA GLN A 286 21.31 0.34 -2.88
C GLN A 286 20.40 -0.34 -1.83
N VAL A 287 20.83 -0.37 -0.57
CA VAL A 287 20.03 -0.94 0.52
C VAL A 287 18.74 -0.16 0.72
N LEU A 288 18.76 1.16 0.62
CA LEU A 288 17.56 1.99 0.72
C LEU A 288 16.61 1.74 -0.47
N VAL A 289 17.15 1.59 -1.68
CA VAL A 289 16.36 1.31 -2.89
C VAL A 289 15.67 -0.04 -2.79
N LEU A 290 16.37 -1.09 -2.39
CA LEU A 290 15.77 -2.41 -2.17
C LEU A 290 14.94 -2.44 -0.87
N GLY A 291 15.17 -1.50 0.04
CA GLY A 291 14.50 -1.38 1.33
C GLY A 291 12.99 -1.21 1.23
N LEU A 292 12.49 -0.44 0.25
CA LEU A 292 11.05 -0.28 0.06
C LEU A 292 10.36 -1.61 -0.34
N PRO A 293 10.78 -2.32 -1.40
CA PRO A 293 10.17 -3.62 -1.73
C PRO A 293 10.30 -4.67 -0.62
N THR A 294 11.45 -4.75 0.05
CA THR A 294 11.61 -5.68 1.19
C THR A 294 10.70 -5.32 2.37
N ALA A 295 10.47 -4.03 2.63
CA ALA A 295 9.55 -3.57 3.66
C ALA A 295 8.08 -3.89 3.31
N VAL A 296 7.69 -3.73 2.05
CA VAL A 296 6.37 -4.15 1.55
C VAL A 296 6.21 -5.67 1.70
N GLY A 297 7.22 -6.44 1.30
CA GLY A 297 7.24 -7.90 1.49
C GLY A 297 7.14 -8.30 2.96
N GLY A 298 7.90 -7.65 3.83
CA GLY A 298 7.86 -7.88 5.27
C GLY A 298 6.49 -7.58 5.88
N ALA A 299 5.87 -6.48 5.47
CA ALA A 299 4.51 -6.14 5.88
C ALA A 299 3.48 -7.17 5.37
N ALA A 300 3.62 -7.66 4.12
CA ALA A 300 2.80 -8.72 3.57
C ALA A 300 2.93 -10.03 4.37
N GLY A 301 4.16 -10.43 4.73
CA GLY A 301 4.40 -11.61 5.55
C GLY A 301 3.65 -11.59 6.88
N ARG A 302 3.57 -10.43 7.52
CA ARG A 302 2.85 -10.23 8.79
C ARG A 302 1.33 -10.27 8.67
N ILE A 303 0.80 -10.17 7.46
CA ILE A 303 -0.64 -10.33 7.20
C ILE A 303 -0.98 -11.81 7.02
N VAL A 304 -0.06 -12.58 6.45
CA VAL A 304 -0.28 -13.98 6.05
C VAL A 304 0.01 -14.95 7.20
N ILE A 305 0.98 -14.65 8.05
CA ILE A 305 1.39 -15.45 9.22
C ILE A 305 0.79 -14.85 10.49
#